data_ac9347bd7f06067de830f6b8748b7408
#
_entry.id   ac9347bd7f06067de830f6b8748b7408
#
_cell.length_a   1.000
_cell.length_b   1.000
_cell.length_c   1.000
_cell.angle_alpha   90.00
_cell.angle_beta   90.00
_cell.angle_gamma   90.00
#
_symmetry.space_group_name_H-M   'P 1'
#
loop_
_entity.id
_entity.type
_entity.pdbx_description
1 polymer ?
#
loop_
_entity_poly.entity_id
_entity_poly.type
_entity_poly.pdbx_seq_one_letter_code
_entity_poly.pdbx_strand_id
1 'polypeptide(L)'
;MKELSLNDLMFVFGQDIKMALYTLDRYGVEANLALIACDDYDVDKTHLIESVRQSDIAKKINGHYIAVLFTFVDHANARTALEKLIFSYHQYQLKGSLVMLKKGETVESVCERLLQANNVIHRDPDNQILDELDHPLV
;
A
#
# COMPACT_ATOMS: atom_id res chain seq x y z
N MET A 1 17.88 -4.23 3.96
CA MET A 1 16.55 -3.78 4.41
C MET A 1 15.84 -4.91 5.16
N LYS A 2 15.15 -4.57 6.24
CA LYS A 2 14.42 -5.56 7.01
C LYS A 2 13.26 -6.13 6.17
N GLU A 3 13.13 -7.45 6.17
CA GLU A 3 12.07 -8.12 5.44
C GLU A 3 10.71 -7.85 6.09
N LEU A 4 9.69 -7.70 5.26
CA LEU A 4 8.32 -7.49 5.71
C LEU A 4 7.60 -8.83 5.76
N SER A 5 7.05 -9.18 6.93
CA SER A 5 6.30 -10.42 7.09
C SER A 5 4.80 -10.19 6.94
N LEU A 6 4.11 -11.26 6.53
CA LEU A 6 2.65 -11.26 6.45
C LEU A 6 2.03 -10.96 7.83
N ASN A 7 2.60 -11.54 8.88
CA ASN A 7 2.09 -11.34 10.23
C ASN A 7 2.21 -9.88 10.69
N ASP A 8 3.32 -9.21 10.38
CA ASP A 8 3.49 -7.80 10.73
C ASP A 8 2.45 -6.92 10.04
N LEU A 9 2.23 -7.16 8.75
CA LEU A 9 1.26 -6.40 7.97
C LEU A 9 -0.17 -6.63 8.50
N MET A 10 -0.52 -7.88 8.76
CA MET A 10 -1.85 -8.22 9.30
C MET A 10 -2.04 -7.67 10.70
N PHE A 11 -1.01 -7.69 11.54
CA PHE A 11 -1.09 -7.16 12.90
C PHE A 11 -1.37 -5.66 12.90
N VAL A 12 -0.65 -4.90 12.08
CA VAL A 12 -0.79 -3.43 12.06
C VAL A 12 -2.04 -3.00 11.32
N PHE A 13 -2.38 -3.66 10.20
CA PHE A 13 -3.40 -3.18 9.27
C PHE A 13 -4.61 -4.10 9.11
N GLY A 14 -4.59 -5.28 9.72
CA GLY A 14 -5.64 -6.28 9.50
C GLY A 14 -7.05 -5.80 9.81
N GLN A 15 -7.23 -5.06 10.90
CA GLN A 15 -8.56 -4.57 11.29
C GLN A 15 -9.07 -3.53 10.29
N ASP A 16 -8.20 -2.63 9.83
CA ASP A 16 -8.58 -1.61 8.84
C ASP A 16 -8.98 -2.24 7.52
N ILE A 17 -8.22 -3.25 7.07
CA ILE A 17 -8.54 -4.00 5.84
C ILE A 17 -9.87 -4.74 5.99
N LYS A 18 -10.09 -5.36 7.14
CA LYS A 18 -11.35 -6.09 7.41
C LYS A 18 -12.55 -5.17 7.29
N MET A 19 -12.46 -3.96 7.85
CA MET A 19 -13.54 -2.98 7.77
C MET A 19 -13.75 -2.50 6.34
N ALA A 20 -12.67 -2.30 5.59
CA ALA A 20 -12.77 -1.90 4.18
C ALA A 20 -13.39 -2.99 3.32
N LEU A 21 -13.03 -4.26 3.55
CA LEU A 21 -13.65 -5.40 2.85
C LEU A 21 -15.15 -5.50 3.18
N TYR A 22 -15.52 -5.29 4.44
CA TYR A 22 -16.92 -5.30 4.83
C TYR A 22 -17.71 -4.21 4.07
N THR A 23 -17.15 -3.01 4.00
CA THR A 23 -17.77 -1.87 3.30
C THR A 23 -17.89 -2.15 1.80
N LEU A 24 -16.87 -2.74 1.22
CA LEU A 24 -16.89 -3.13 -0.19
C LEU A 24 -17.96 -4.19 -0.46
N ASP A 25 -18.00 -5.25 0.35
CA ASP A 25 -18.94 -6.35 0.16
C ASP A 25 -20.40 -5.90 0.32
N ARG A 26 -20.65 -5.02 1.29
CA ARG A 26 -22.02 -4.60 1.63
C ARG A 26 -22.50 -3.44 0.77
N TYR A 27 -21.64 -2.48 0.48
CA TYR A 27 -22.06 -1.21 -0.16
C TYR A 27 -21.40 -0.98 -1.52
N GLY A 28 -20.52 -1.86 -1.96
CA GLY A 28 -19.83 -1.69 -3.23
C GLY A 28 -18.83 -0.54 -3.26
N VAL A 29 -18.35 -0.09 -2.11
CA VAL A 29 -17.40 1.02 -2.02
C VAL A 29 -15.99 0.52 -2.21
N GLU A 30 -15.30 1.01 -3.23
CA GLU A 30 -13.92 0.62 -3.54
C GLU A 30 -12.94 1.08 -2.48
N ALA A 31 -11.93 0.25 -2.26
CA ALA A 31 -10.77 0.58 -1.44
C ALA A 31 -9.52 0.00 -2.07
N ASN A 32 -8.41 0.69 -1.88
CA ASN A 32 -7.11 0.30 -2.44
C ASN A 32 -6.06 0.35 -1.34
N LEU A 33 -5.15 -0.61 -1.35
CA LEU A 33 -4.10 -0.70 -0.34
C LEU A 33 -2.74 -0.56 -1.01
N ALA A 34 -1.92 0.35 -0.47
CA ALA A 34 -0.58 0.60 -0.96
C ALA A 34 0.44 0.27 0.12
N LEU A 35 1.62 -0.15 -0.33
CA LEU A 35 2.77 -0.35 0.53
C LEU A 35 3.94 0.47 -0.03
N ILE A 36 4.53 1.31 0.82
CA ILE A 36 5.67 2.14 0.44
C ILE A 36 6.89 1.62 1.19
N ALA A 37 7.91 1.23 0.43
CA ALA A 37 9.18 0.77 0.97
C ALA A 37 10.18 1.92 0.97
N CYS A 38 10.79 2.14 2.14
CA CYS A 38 11.77 3.20 2.36
C CYS A 38 13.09 2.55 2.79
N ASP A 39 14.06 2.48 1.87
CA ASP A 39 15.37 1.91 2.19
C ASP A 39 16.18 2.82 3.11
N ASP A 40 15.92 4.11 3.06
CA ASP A 40 16.65 5.12 3.82
C ASP A 40 15.91 5.47 5.11
N TYR A 41 16.56 5.28 6.25
CA TYR A 41 16.02 5.66 7.56
C TYR A 41 15.85 7.16 7.73
N ASP A 42 16.54 7.97 6.92
CA ASP A 42 16.46 9.43 7.01
C ASP A 42 15.16 9.99 6.45
N VAL A 43 14.37 9.16 5.77
CA VAL A 43 13.04 9.58 5.31
C VAL A 43 12.15 9.87 6.52
N ASP A 44 11.58 11.06 6.57
CA ASP A 44 10.64 11.43 7.62
C ASP A 44 9.29 10.76 7.36
N LYS A 45 9.12 9.57 7.93
CA LYS A 45 7.91 8.77 7.76
C LYS A 45 6.69 9.45 8.37
N THR A 46 6.89 10.20 9.44
CA THR A 46 5.80 10.95 10.06
C THR A 46 5.26 12.02 9.11
N HIS A 47 6.16 12.75 8.45
CA HIS A 47 5.75 13.77 7.48
C HIS A 47 5.05 13.13 6.27
N LEU A 48 5.55 11.97 5.80
CA LEU A 48 4.92 11.25 4.71
C LEU A 48 3.50 10.81 5.09
N ILE A 49 3.32 10.28 6.30
CA ILE A 49 2.01 9.85 6.79
C ILE A 49 1.05 11.06 6.88
N GLU A 50 1.53 12.20 7.35
CA GLU A 50 0.74 13.43 7.44
C GLU A 50 0.35 13.99 6.08
N SER A 51 1.08 13.64 5.02
CA SER A 51 0.77 14.07 3.65
C SER A 51 -0.43 13.33 3.04
N VAL A 52 -0.85 12.23 3.66
CA VAL A 52 -1.99 11.42 3.20
C VAL A 52 -3.29 12.15 3.55
N ARG A 53 -4.30 12.01 2.68
CA ARG A 53 -5.61 12.64 2.92
C ARG A 53 -6.20 12.20 4.24
N GLN A 54 -6.98 13.09 4.86
CA GLN A 54 -7.58 12.85 6.16
C GLN A 54 -8.51 11.62 6.20
N SER A 55 -9.13 11.27 5.06
CA SER A 55 -10.02 10.11 4.96
C SER A 55 -9.27 8.79 4.76
N ASP A 56 -7.97 8.85 4.49
CA ASP A 56 -7.16 7.65 4.27
C ASP A 56 -6.43 7.27 5.56
N ILE A 57 -6.01 6.02 5.64
CA ILE A 57 -5.34 5.49 6.82
C ILE A 57 -3.91 5.13 6.46
N ALA A 58 -2.94 5.75 7.11
CA ALA A 58 -1.52 5.47 6.90
C ALA A 58 -0.87 5.09 8.22
N LYS A 59 -0.11 3.98 8.21
CA LYS A 59 0.57 3.48 9.40
C LYS A 59 1.94 2.93 9.06
N LYS A 60 2.90 3.13 9.97
CA LYS A 60 4.19 2.45 9.89
C LYS A 60 4.00 0.97 10.20
N ILE A 61 4.58 0.11 9.37
CA ILE A 61 4.62 -1.32 9.66
C ILE A 61 5.91 -1.65 10.41
N ASN A 62 7.03 -1.07 9.95
CA ASN A 62 8.32 -1.15 10.64
C ASN A 62 9.20 0.02 10.17
N GLY A 63 10.51 -0.04 10.42
CA GLY A 63 11.43 1.04 10.06
C GLY A 63 11.56 1.33 8.57
N HIS A 64 11.11 0.40 7.71
CA HIS A 64 11.28 0.51 6.25
C HIS A 64 9.97 0.57 5.47
N TYR A 65 8.83 0.34 6.11
CA TYR A 65 7.56 0.21 5.40
C TYR A 65 6.45 1.05 6.00
N ILE A 66 5.68 1.68 5.11
CA ILE A 66 4.44 2.39 5.45
C ILE A 66 3.34 1.78 4.58
N ALA A 67 2.21 1.44 5.19
CA ALA A 67 1.04 1.00 4.45
C ALA A 67 -0.01 2.11 4.46
N VAL A 68 -0.70 2.29 3.34
CA VAL A 68 -1.73 3.31 3.16
C VAL A 68 -2.98 2.65 2.61
N LEU A 69 -4.09 2.83 3.30
CA LEU A 69 -5.40 2.38 2.84
C LEU A 69 -6.17 3.59 2.30
N PHE A 70 -6.39 3.61 0.99
CA PHE A 70 -7.18 4.66 0.32
C PHE A 70 -8.63 4.24 0.33
N THR A 71 -9.44 4.89 1.18
CA THR A 71 -10.86 4.59 1.34
C THR A 71 -11.71 5.52 0.48
N PHE A 72 -12.83 5.00 -0.05
CA PHE A 72 -13.79 5.77 -0.85
C PHE A 72 -13.14 6.40 -2.10
N VAL A 73 -12.13 5.73 -2.66
CA VAL A 73 -11.36 6.24 -3.79
C VAL A 73 -11.27 5.13 -4.83
N ASP A 74 -11.57 5.46 -6.09
CA ASP A 74 -11.40 4.48 -7.17
C ASP A 74 -9.91 4.22 -7.40
N HIS A 75 -9.64 3.14 -8.14
CA HIS A 75 -8.27 2.69 -8.35
C HIS A 75 -7.40 3.73 -9.04
N ALA A 76 -7.93 4.42 -10.05
CA ALA A 76 -7.18 5.43 -10.80
C ALA A 76 -6.74 6.60 -9.89
N ASN A 77 -7.62 7.04 -9.02
CA ASN A 77 -7.31 8.12 -8.08
C ASN A 77 -6.35 7.65 -6.97
N ALA A 78 -6.47 6.41 -6.52
CA ALA A 78 -5.52 5.83 -5.55
C ALA A 78 -4.12 5.76 -6.18
N ARG A 79 -4.03 5.35 -7.45
CA ARG A 79 -2.77 5.31 -8.20
C ARG A 79 -2.14 6.70 -8.26
N THR A 80 -2.92 7.72 -8.62
CA THR A 80 -2.44 9.10 -8.68
C THR A 80 -1.95 9.58 -7.33
N ALA A 81 -2.68 9.27 -6.25
CA ALA A 81 -2.27 9.65 -4.89
C ALA A 81 -0.95 8.98 -4.51
N LEU A 82 -0.77 7.70 -4.83
CA LEU A 82 0.47 6.99 -4.56
C LEU A 82 1.63 7.59 -5.34
N GLU A 83 1.41 7.92 -6.62
CA GLU A 83 2.45 8.56 -7.44
C GLU A 83 2.90 9.87 -6.84
N LYS A 84 1.98 10.70 -6.35
CA LYS A 84 2.31 11.96 -5.71
C LYS A 84 3.16 11.76 -4.46
N LEU A 85 2.82 10.75 -3.64
CA LEU A 85 3.60 10.43 -2.44
C LEU A 85 5.01 9.99 -2.80
N ILE A 86 5.15 9.07 -3.74
CA ILE A 86 6.45 8.53 -4.17
C ILE A 86 7.32 9.63 -4.77
N PHE A 87 6.76 10.43 -5.69
CA PHE A 87 7.55 11.43 -6.42
C PHE A 87 7.87 12.67 -5.60
N SER A 88 7.09 12.95 -4.55
CA SER A 88 7.42 14.03 -3.60
C SER A 88 8.70 13.73 -2.81
N TYR A 89 9.08 12.46 -2.72
CA TYR A 89 10.28 12.01 -2.00
C TYR A 89 11.27 11.32 -2.95
N HIS A 90 11.36 11.80 -4.19
CA HIS A 90 12.16 11.15 -5.25
C HIS A 90 13.63 10.96 -4.89
N GLN A 91 14.19 11.83 -4.03
CA GLN A 91 15.58 11.74 -3.60
C GLN A 91 15.86 10.49 -2.75
N TYR A 92 14.82 9.85 -2.21
CA TYR A 92 14.96 8.68 -1.34
C TYR A 92 14.72 7.36 -2.05
N GLN A 93 14.40 7.39 -3.35
CA GLN A 93 14.16 6.19 -4.16
C GLN A 93 13.14 5.23 -3.53
N LEU A 94 11.99 5.77 -3.13
CA LEU A 94 10.92 4.97 -2.56
C LEU A 94 10.35 4.01 -3.61
N LYS A 95 9.90 2.83 -3.17
CA LYS A 95 9.19 1.87 -4.01
C LYS A 95 7.77 1.72 -3.48
N GLY A 96 6.79 1.76 -4.36
CA GLY A 96 5.39 1.63 -4.01
C GLY A 96 4.71 0.48 -4.71
N SER A 97 3.80 -0.19 -4.02
CA SER A 97 2.97 -1.27 -4.55
C SER A 97 1.51 -0.93 -4.28
N LEU A 98 0.62 -1.26 -5.20
CA LEU A 98 -0.80 -0.93 -5.08
C LEU A 98 -1.65 -2.12 -5.49
N VAL A 99 -2.57 -2.53 -4.61
CA VAL A 99 -3.56 -3.57 -4.90
C VAL A 99 -4.95 -3.04 -4.60
N MET A 100 -5.92 -3.46 -5.41
CA MET A 100 -7.33 -3.15 -5.19
C MET A 100 -7.97 -4.27 -4.38
N LEU A 101 -8.72 -3.91 -3.33
CA LEU A 101 -9.47 -4.90 -2.57
C LEU A 101 -10.57 -5.50 -3.45
N LYS A 102 -10.76 -6.80 -3.35
CA LYS A 102 -11.73 -7.54 -4.16
C LYS A 102 -12.87 -8.06 -3.29
N LYS A 103 -14.07 -7.99 -3.81
CA LYS A 103 -15.28 -8.47 -3.13
C LYS A 103 -15.14 -9.95 -2.80
N GLY A 104 -15.47 -10.33 -1.57
CA GLY A 104 -15.36 -11.72 -1.10
C GLY A 104 -13.97 -12.13 -0.66
N GLU A 105 -13.00 -11.24 -0.71
CA GLU A 105 -11.61 -11.54 -0.35
C GLU A 105 -11.40 -11.55 1.16
N THR A 106 -10.41 -12.30 1.63
CA THR A 106 -10.01 -12.30 3.05
C THR A 106 -8.90 -11.27 3.27
N VAL A 107 -8.72 -10.86 4.53
CA VAL A 107 -7.60 -9.98 4.92
C VAL A 107 -6.27 -10.61 4.53
N GLU A 108 -6.09 -11.89 4.80
CA GLU A 108 -4.85 -12.61 4.46
C GLU A 108 -4.57 -12.55 2.96
N SER A 109 -5.57 -12.77 2.13
CA SER A 109 -5.42 -12.74 0.68
C SER A 109 -4.97 -11.36 0.17
N VAL A 110 -5.57 -10.29 0.69
CA VAL A 110 -5.17 -8.92 0.34
C VAL A 110 -3.70 -8.69 0.70
N CYS A 111 -3.32 -9.07 1.92
CA CYS A 111 -1.96 -8.89 2.42
C CYS A 111 -0.95 -9.70 1.61
N GLU A 112 -1.29 -10.92 1.23
CA GLU A 112 -0.43 -11.77 0.41
C GLU A 112 -0.19 -11.15 -0.97
N ARG A 113 -1.24 -10.62 -1.60
CA ARG A 113 -1.11 -9.95 -2.90
C ARG A 113 -0.23 -8.71 -2.80
N LEU A 114 -0.39 -7.95 -1.74
CA LEU A 114 0.42 -6.75 -1.52
C LEU A 114 1.89 -7.10 -1.31
N LEU A 115 2.18 -8.14 -0.52
CA LEU A 115 3.55 -8.60 -0.31
C LEU A 115 4.17 -9.12 -1.61
N GLN A 116 3.40 -9.82 -2.43
CA GLN A 116 3.87 -10.31 -3.71
C GLN A 116 4.23 -9.14 -4.64
N ALA A 117 3.38 -8.12 -4.71
CA ALA A 117 3.65 -6.92 -5.49
C ALA A 117 4.91 -6.21 -4.98
N ASN A 118 5.08 -6.12 -3.67
CA ASN A 118 6.26 -5.53 -3.06
C ASN A 118 7.54 -6.28 -3.44
N ASN A 119 7.49 -7.61 -3.45
CA ASN A 119 8.64 -8.43 -3.84
C ASN A 119 9.01 -8.20 -5.31
N VAL A 120 8.01 -8.05 -6.18
CA VAL A 120 8.25 -7.80 -7.59
C VAL A 120 8.89 -6.43 -7.82
N ILE A 121 8.35 -5.38 -7.20
CA ILE A 121 8.86 -4.02 -7.41
C ILE A 121 10.27 -3.85 -6.83
N HIS A 122 10.62 -4.57 -5.78
CA HIS A 122 11.97 -4.53 -5.22
C HIS A 122 13.04 -5.03 -6.20
N ARG A 123 12.67 -5.92 -7.11
CA ARG A 123 13.58 -6.49 -8.11
C ARG A 123 13.65 -5.66 -9.38
N ASP A 124 12.83 -4.63 -9.50
CA ASP A 124 12.77 -3.80 -10.69
C ASP A 124 13.62 -2.55 -10.47
N PRO A 125 14.77 -2.41 -11.17
CA PRO A 125 15.64 -1.25 -10.99
C PRO A 125 15.10 0.00 -11.70
N ASP A 126 14.17 -0.15 -12.64
CA ASP A 126 13.72 0.93 -13.52
C ASP A 126 12.44 1.61 -13.05
N ASN A 127 11.61 0.91 -12.29
CA ASN A 127 10.31 1.43 -11.87
C ASN A 127 10.23 1.59 -10.36
N GLN A 128 9.46 2.59 -9.93
CA GLN A 128 9.23 2.87 -8.52
C GLN A 128 7.86 2.42 -8.04
N ILE A 129 6.92 2.13 -8.95
CA ILE A 129 5.56 1.76 -8.60
C ILE A 129 5.16 0.51 -9.38
N LEU A 130 4.61 -0.46 -8.67
CA LEU A 130 3.92 -1.60 -9.25
C LEU A 130 2.44 -1.50 -8.92
N ASP A 131 1.62 -1.31 -9.95
CA ASP A 131 0.18 -1.39 -9.85
C ASP A 131 -0.25 -2.78 -10.34
N GLU A 132 -0.90 -3.53 -9.48
CA GLU A 132 -1.34 -4.89 -9.79
C GLU A 132 -2.19 -4.97 -11.07
N LEU A 133 -2.98 -3.94 -11.37
CA LEU A 133 -3.82 -3.94 -12.58
C LEU A 133 -2.99 -3.82 -13.85
N ASP A 134 -1.83 -3.18 -13.81
CA ASP A 134 -0.92 -3.06 -14.96
C ASP A 134 -0.05 -4.30 -15.12
N HIS A 135 0.20 -5.01 -14.03
CA HIS A 135 1.08 -6.19 -13.98
C HIS A 135 0.38 -7.32 -13.22
N PRO A 136 -0.52 -8.07 -13.89
CA PRO A 136 -1.21 -9.18 -13.22
C PRO A 136 -0.21 -10.17 -12.63
N LEU A 137 -0.33 -10.40 -11.33
CA LEU A 137 0.50 -11.35 -10.60
C LEU A 137 -0.15 -12.73 -10.68
N VAL A 138 0.41 -13.58 -11.50
CA VAL A 138 -0.12 -14.92 -11.70
C VAL A 138 0.85 -15.94 -11.14
#